data_5f63f4c1025ad56f22bf62c0edce7f39
#
_entry.id   5f63f4c1025ad56f22bf62c0edce7f39
#
_cell.length_a   1.000
_cell.length_b   1.000
_cell.length_c   1.000
_cell.angle_alpha   90.00
_cell.angle_beta   90.00
_cell.angle_gamma   90.00
#
_symmetry.space_group_name_H-M   'P 1'
#
loop_
_entity.id
_entity.type
_entity.pdbx_description
1 polymer ?
#
loop_
_entity_poly.entity_id
_entity_poly.type
_entity_poly.pdbx_seq_one_letter_code
_entity_poly.pdbx_strand_id
1 'polypeptide(L)'
;MQTPQPLQTLIKNLPFACTIKDNIDWKARGFESSKLDYLNFKLGYFYDGHRAINDCWATLNVLIQEDGAFDELKANGRKKETLLSAANAPFDKKDHLKARNYRWADGTGQLSKGWTLCISNDKLHEEKQCR
;
A
#
# COMPACT_ATOMS: atom_id res chain seq x y z
N MET A 1 25.15 -7.45 -4.42
CA MET A 1 25.48 -8.16 -3.16
C MET A 1 24.29 -9.02 -2.76
N GLN A 2 24.51 -10.31 -2.57
CA GLN A 2 23.43 -11.20 -2.13
C GLN A 2 23.23 -11.10 -0.62
N THR A 3 21.97 -11.05 -0.17
CA THR A 3 21.63 -11.11 1.24
C THR A 3 22.02 -12.48 1.81
N PRO A 4 22.67 -12.58 2.98
CA PRO A 4 22.99 -13.87 3.59
C PRO A 4 21.72 -14.71 3.79
N GLN A 5 21.84 -16.05 3.67
CA GLN A 5 20.70 -16.96 3.73
C GLN A 5 19.87 -16.84 5.03
N PRO A 6 20.46 -16.73 6.24
CA PRO A 6 19.68 -16.54 7.45
C PRO A 6 18.85 -15.26 7.44
N LEU A 7 19.42 -14.16 6.92
CA LEU A 7 18.73 -12.88 6.81
C LEU A 7 17.61 -12.95 5.77
N GLN A 8 17.81 -13.64 4.66
CA GLN A 8 16.77 -13.85 3.65
C GLN A 8 15.57 -14.59 4.23
N THR A 9 15.80 -15.63 5.02
CA THR A 9 14.74 -16.39 5.68
C THR A 9 13.98 -15.50 6.67
N LEU A 10 14.68 -14.70 7.47
CA LEU A 10 14.08 -13.76 8.40
C LEU A 10 13.22 -12.73 7.68
N ILE A 11 13.72 -12.13 6.61
CA ILE A 11 13.01 -11.13 5.82
C ILE A 11 11.72 -11.71 5.22
N LYS A 12 11.75 -12.94 4.70
CA LYS A 12 10.57 -13.60 4.12
C LYS A 12 9.43 -13.78 5.13
N ASN A 13 9.76 -13.94 6.40
CA ASN A 13 8.79 -14.19 7.47
C ASN A 13 8.32 -12.92 8.17
N LEU A 14 8.93 -11.75 7.86
CA LEU A 14 8.52 -10.48 8.45
C LEU A 14 7.33 -9.87 7.71
N PRO A 15 6.39 -9.28 8.43
CA PRO A 15 5.35 -8.48 7.79
C PRO A 15 5.95 -7.18 7.25
N PHE A 16 5.49 -6.75 6.08
CA PHE A 16 5.90 -5.50 5.46
C PHE A 16 4.68 -4.59 5.28
N ALA A 17 4.86 -3.30 5.54
CA ALA A 17 3.85 -2.29 5.31
C ALA A 17 4.50 -1.02 4.75
N CYS A 18 3.80 -0.33 3.87
CA CYS A 18 4.27 0.92 3.27
C CYS A 18 3.61 2.12 3.94
N THR A 19 4.39 3.13 4.30
CA THR A 19 3.86 4.35 4.91
C THR A 19 3.04 5.23 3.95
N ILE A 20 3.13 4.96 2.64
CA ILE A 20 2.48 5.75 1.60
C ILE A 20 1.24 5.06 1.05
N LYS A 21 1.33 3.73 0.81
CA LYS A 21 0.25 2.98 0.15
C LYS A 21 -0.80 2.51 1.16
N ASP A 22 -1.82 3.32 1.34
CA ASP A 22 -3.09 2.97 2.01
C ASP A 22 -2.99 2.43 3.44
N ASN A 23 -1.82 2.49 4.06
CA ASN A 23 -1.62 2.03 5.44
C ASN A 23 -1.74 3.15 6.46
N ILE A 24 -1.59 4.40 6.03
CA ILE A 24 -1.79 5.58 6.87
C ILE A 24 -2.59 6.61 6.07
N ASP A 25 -3.68 7.07 6.63
CA ASP A 25 -4.50 8.11 5.99
C ASP A 25 -3.96 9.49 6.34
N TRP A 26 -2.98 9.95 5.58
CA TRP A 26 -2.34 11.24 5.80
C TRP A 26 -3.30 12.41 5.62
N LYS A 27 -4.29 12.28 4.73
CA LYS A 27 -5.29 13.35 4.53
C LYS A 27 -6.18 13.53 5.76
N ALA A 28 -6.62 12.44 6.39
CA ALA A 28 -7.39 12.49 7.61
C ALA A 28 -6.61 13.11 8.76
N ARG A 29 -5.27 13.04 8.72
CA ARG A 29 -4.37 13.66 9.70
C ARG A 29 -4.05 15.12 9.40
N GLY A 30 -4.60 15.69 8.32
CA GLY A 30 -4.40 17.09 7.96
C GLY A 30 -3.25 17.36 6.99
N PHE A 31 -2.67 16.32 6.39
CA PHE A 31 -1.62 16.48 5.39
C PHE A 31 -2.21 16.45 3.98
N GLU A 32 -1.81 17.37 3.13
CA GLU A 32 -2.30 17.47 1.76
C GLU A 32 -1.66 16.44 0.83
N SER A 33 -0.50 15.89 1.19
CA SER A 33 0.26 14.95 0.39
C SER A 33 0.87 13.86 1.26
N SER A 34 1.07 12.69 0.69
CA SER A 34 1.75 11.57 1.32
C SER A 34 3.24 11.47 0.97
N LYS A 35 3.77 12.45 0.22
CA LYS A 35 5.19 12.46 -0.14
C LYS A 35 6.05 12.63 1.11
N LEU A 36 7.14 11.85 1.19
CA LEU A 36 7.98 11.80 2.37
C LEU A 36 8.61 13.16 2.72
N ASP A 37 9.09 13.88 1.72
CA ASP A 37 9.67 15.21 1.88
C ASP A 37 8.64 16.23 2.40
N TYR A 38 7.42 16.19 1.88
CA TYR A 38 6.32 17.04 2.35
C TYR A 38 5.95 16.76 3.80
N LEU A 39 5.81 15.49 4.16
CA LEU A 39 5.46 15.08 5.53
C LEU A 39 6.52 15.54 6.52
N ASN A 40 7.80 15.35 6.20
CA ASN A 40 8.90 15.79 7.05
C ASN A 40 8.99 17.31 7.16
N PHE A 41 8.76 18.02 6.05
CA PHE A 41 8.70 19.48 6.05
C PHE A 41 7.64 20.00 7.03
N LYS A 42 6.43 19.43 6.99
CA LYS A 42 5.34 19.80 7.91
C LYS A 42 5.66 19.48 9.36
N LEU A 43 6.44 18.43 9.61
CA LEU A 43 6.88 18.03 10.95
C LEU A 43 8.15 18.74 11.40
N GLY A 44 8.66 19.67 10.61
CA GLY A 44 9.83 20.48 10.97
C GLY A 44 11.17 19.79 10.75
N TYR A 45 11.23 18.73 9.94
CA TYR A 45 12.44 17.99 9.64
C TYR A 45 12.86 18.19 8.20
N PHE A 46 14.08 18.68 7.99
CA PHE A 46 14.67 18.87 6.66
C PHE A 46 15.79 17.87 6.46
N TYR A 47 15.85 17.23 5.30
CA TYR A 47 16.85 16.23 5.00
C TYR A 47 17.20 16.23 3.52
N ASP A 48 18.38 15.69 3.20
CA ASP A 48 18.82 15.50 1.81
C ASP A 48 18.23 14.18 1.29
N GLY A 49 17.14 14.28 0.55
CA GLY A 49 16.40 13.14 0.02
C GLY A 49 17.14 12.39 -1.09
N HIS A 50 16.54 11.28 -1.53
CA HIS A 50 17.05 10.40 -2.59
C HIS A 50 18.35 9.66 -2.25
N ARG A 51 18.71 9.62 -1.00
CA ARG A 51 19.73 8.71 -0.44
C ARG A 51 19.04 7.72 0.47
N ALA A 52 19.20 6.43 0.20
CA ALA A 52 18.47 5.38 0.90
C ALA A 52 18.47 5.51 2.42
N ILE A 53 19.65 5.79 3.02
CA ILE A 53 19.76 5.93 4.47
C ILE A 53 18.99 7.15 4.98
N ASN A 54 19.06 8.27 4.26
CA ASN A 54 18.36 9.50 4.65
C ASN A 54 16.85 9.32 4.54
N ASP A 55 16.38 8.64 3.50
CA ASP A 55 14.96 8.33 3.32
C ASP A 55 14.46 7.38 4.42
N CYS A 56 15.27 6.42 4.87
CA CYS A 56 14.94 5.55 6.00
C CYS A 56 14.80 6.35 7.29
N TRP A 57 15.73 7.25 7.59
CA TRP A 57 15.64 8.11 8.77
C TRP A 57 14.45 9.05 8.71
N ALA A 58 14.13 9.58 7.52
CA ALA A 58 12.97 10.44 7.30
C ALA A 58 11.66 9.68 7.51
N THR A 59 11.56 8.43 7.06
CA THR A 59 10.41 7.56 7.29
C THR A 59 10.22 7.28 8.78
N LEU A 60 11.30 6.95 9.48
CA LEU A 60 11.26 6.74 10.92
C LEU A 60 10.82 8.00 11.67
N ASN A 61 11.33 9.16 11.26
CA ASN A 61 10.96 10.44 11.86
C ASN A 61 9.45 10.70 11.76
N VAL A 62 8.86 10.47 10.58
CA VAL A 62 7.42 10.66 10.38
C VAL A 62 6.61 9.75 11.31
N LEU A 63 7.01 8.50 11.46
CA LEU A 63 6.33 7.52 12.32
C LEU A 63 6.46 7.87 13.81
N ILE A 64 7.54 8.52 14.21
CA ILE A 64 7.77 8.94 15.60
C ILE A 64 7.03 10.25 15.90
N GLN A 65 7.13 11.23 15.00
CA GLN A 65 6.62 12.59 15.25
C GLN A 65 5.10 12.68 15.11
N GLU A 66 4.50 11.93 14.20
CA GLU A 66 3.04 11.94 14.04
C GLU A 66 2.40 10.93 14.99
N ASP A 67 1.63 11.47 15.94
CA ASP A 67 1.02 10.66 16.99
C ASP A 67 0.03 9.63 16.42
N GLY A 68 0.20 8.39 16.80
CA GLY A 68 -0.65 7.28 16.36
C GLY A 68 -0.37 6.76 14.94
N ALA A 69 0.52 7.38 14.17
CA ALA A 69 0.81 6.96 12.80
C ALA A 69 1.38 5.54 12.74
N PHE A 70 2.30 5.20 13.63
CA PHE A 70 2.89 3.86 13.67
C PHE A 70 1.86 2.80 14.06
N ASP A 71 0.97 3.10 14.99
CA ASP A 71 -0.10 2.18 15.38
C ASP A 71 -1.08 1.95 14.24
N GLU A 72 -1.43 2.99 13.49
CA GLU A 72 -2.25 2.88 12.28
C GLU A 72 -1.56 2.02 11.22
N LEU A 73 -0.27 2.24 10.97
CA LEU A 73 0.52 1.44 10.05
C LEU A 73 0.50 -0.04 10.41
N LYS A 74 0.71 -0.36 11.69
CA LYS A 74 0.70 -1.75 12.17
C LYS A 74 -0.68 -2.38 12.01
N ALA A 75 -1.73 -1.66 12.38
CA ALA A 75 -3.11 -2.15 12.29
C ALA A 75 -3.50 -2.45 10.83
N ASN A 76 -3.21 -1.53 9.93
CA ASN A 76 -3.53 -1.69 8.51
C ASN A 76 -2.65 -2.74 7.83
N GLY A 77 -1.38 -2.84 8.23
CA GLY A 77 -0.47 -3.86 7.72
C GLY A 77 -0.84 -5.29 8.13
N ARG A 78 -1.63 -5.46 9.18
CA ARG A 78 -2.13 -6.75 9.64
C ARG A 78 -3.44 -7.17 8.98
N LYS A 79 -4.13 -6.27 8.28
CA LYS A 79 -5.38 -6.60 7.58
C LYS A 79 -5.10 -7.58 6.46
N LYS A 80 -5.90 -8.63 6.41
CA LYS A 80 -5.83 -9.59 5.31
C LYS A 80 -6.59 -9.04 4.12
N GLU A 81 -5.99 -9.14 2.95
CA GLU A 81 -6.57 -8.71 1.70
C GLU A 81 -6.68 -9.88 0.74
N THR A 82 -7.68 -9.83 -0.13
CA THR A 82 -7.89 -10.83 -1.18
C THR A 82 -7.87 -10.14 -2.52
N LEU A 83 -7.14 -10.72 -3.48
CA LEU A 83 -7.15 -10.28 -4.86
C LEU A 83 -8.33 -10.92 -5.59
N LEU A 84 -9.26 -10.11 -6.06
CA LEU A 84 -10.38 -10.54 -6.89
C LEU A 84 -10.04 -10.36 -8.35
N SER A 85 -10.44 -11.32 -9.18
CA SER A 85 -10.31 -11.22 -10.63
C SER A 85 -11.70 -11.32 -11.26
N ALA A 86 -12.04 -10.35 -12.10
CA ALA A 86 -13.23 -10.38 -12.92
C ALA A 86 -12.92 -11.14 -14.22
N ALA A 87 -12.74 -12.46 -14.11
CA ALA A 87 -12.41 -13.31 -15.24
C ALA A 87 -13.55 -13.32 -16.26
N ASN A 88 -13.19 -13.24 -17.55
CA ASN A 88 -14.14 -13.26 -18.68
C ASN A 88 -15.17 -12.13 -18.66
N ALA A 89 -14.87 -11.00 -17.99
CA ALA A 89 -15.76 -9.84 -18.00
C ALA A 89 -15.89 -9.28 -19.43
N PRO A 90 -17.13 -9.03 -19.95
CA PRO A 90 -17.31 -8.42 -21.25
C PRO A 90 -16.70 -7.03 -21.32
N PHE A 91 -16.26 -6.63 -22.52
CA PHE A 91 -15.64 -5.32 -22.74
C PHE A 91 -16.56 -4.16 -22.35
N ASP A 92 -17.86 -4.29 -22.58
CA ASP A 92 -18.87 -3.26 -22.22
C ASP A 92 -19.05 -3.08 -20.69
N LYS A 93 -18.51 -4.00 -19.88
CA LYS A 93 -18.47 -3.87 -18.41
C LYS A 93 -17.28 -3.07 -17.89
N LYS A 94 -16.36 -2.65 -18.75
CA LYS A 94 -15.12 -1.97 -18.33
C LYS A 94 -15.35 -0.74 -17.46
N ASP A 95 -16.32 0.09 -17.80
CA ASP A 95 -16.60 1.32 -17.07
C ASP A 95 -17.20 1.02 -15.70
N HIS A 96 -18.04 0.00 -15.60
CA HIS A 96 -18.57 -0.47 -14.33
C HIS A 96 -17.45 -0.98 -13.40
N LEU A 97 -16.51 -1.75 -13.94
CA LEU A 97 -15.37 -2.26 -13.19
C LEU A 97 -14.44 -1.13 -12.73
N LYS A 98 -14.17 -0.16 -13.60
CA LYS A 98 -13.38 1.02 -13.24
C LYS A 98 -14.04 1.83 -12.12
N ALA A 99 -15.35 2.01 -12.18
CA ALA A 99 -16.10 2.73 -11.15
C ALA A 99 -16.01 2.03 -9.78
N ARG A 100 -15.77 0.73 -9.76
CA ARG A 100 -15.57 -0.07 -8.55
C ARG A 100 -14.08 -0.25 -8.20
N ASN A 101 -13.19 0.54 -8.79
CA ASN A 101 -11.74 0.54 -8.54
C ASN A 101 -10.99 -0.70 -9.01
N TYR A 102 -11.56 -1.49 -9.91
CA TYR A 102 -10.81 -2.56 -10.59
C TYR A 102 -9.75 -1.95 -11.49
N ARG A 103 -8.62 -2.62 -11.59
CA ARG A 103 -7.51 -2.22 -12.44
C ARG A 103 -7.20 -3.32 -13.45
N TRP A 104 -6.82 -2.89 -14.66
CA TRP A 104 -6.44 -3.82 -15.71
C TRP A 104 -5.02 -4.33 -15.48
N ALA A 105 -4.86 -5.66 -15.43
CA ALA A 105 -3.57 -6.35 -15.44
C ALA A 105 -3.30 -6.87 -16.85
N ASP A 106 -2.15 -6.54 -17.41
CA ASP A 106 -1.79 -6.89 -18.79
C ASP A 106 -1.20 -8.30 -18.94
N GLY A 107 -1.00 -9.00 -17.84
CA GLY A 107 -0.44 -10.36 -17.84
C GLY A 107 1.08 -10.42 -17.84
N THR A 108 1.77 -9.28 -17.79
CA THR A 108 3.25 -9.25 -17.81
C THR A 108 3.88 -9.46 -16.44
N GLY A 109 3.11 -9.32 -15.35
CA GLY A 109 3.57 -9.54 -13.99
C GLY A 109 3.12 -10.88 -13.42
N GLN A 110 2.98 -10.93 -12.11
CA GLN A 110 2.50 -12.14 -11.42
C GLN A 110 1.01 -12.38 -11.60
N LEU A 111 0.27 -11.38 -12.06
CA LEU A 111 -1.18 -11.46 -12.25
C LEU A 111 -1.51 -11.87 -13.68
N SER A 112 -2.52 -12.72 -13.82
CA SER A 112 -3.09 -13.06 -15.13
C SER A 112 -3.76 -11.84 -15.76
N LYS A 113 -3.80 -11.80 -17.10
CA LYS A 113 -4.47 -10.73 -17.85
C LYS A 113 -5.95 -10.62 -17.47
N GLY A 114 -6.38 -9.43 -17.09
CA GLY A 114 -7.78 -9.19 -16.72
C GLY A 114 -7.95 -8.04 -15.73
N TRP A 115 -9.21 -7.80 -15.34
CA TRP A 115 -9.54 -6.81 -14.32
C TRP A 115 -9.35 -7.40 -12.93
N THR A 116 -8.64 -6.69 -12.06
CA THR A 116 -8.32 -7.15 -10.71
C THR A 116 -8.64 -6.08 -9.67
N LEU A 117 -9.02 -6.52 -8.48
CA LEU A 117 -9.25 -5.66 -7.32
C LEU A 117 -8.65 -6.31 -6.08
N CYS A 118 -7.82 -5.57 -5.36
CA CYS A 118 -7.34 -5.97 -4.04
C CYS A 118 -8.26 -5.35 -2.99
N ILE A 119 -8.89 -6.19 -2.19
CA ILE A 119 -9.90 -5.75 -1.22
C ILE A 119 -9.67 -6.45 0.13
N SER A 120 -9.97 -5.74 1.22
CA SER A 120 -9.89 -6.34 2.55
C SER A 120 -10.92 -7.46 2.69
N ASN A 121 -10.58 -8.50 3.45
CA ASN A 121 -11.46 -9.67 3.61
C ASN A 121 -12.82 -9.30 4.23
N ASP A 122 -12.88 -8.23 5.01
CA ASP A 122 -14.11 -7.74 5.62
C ASP A 122 -15.17 -7.33 4.60
N LYS A 123 -14.72 -6.82 3.45
CA LYS A 123 -15.59 -6.34 2.37
C LYS A 123 -15.75 -7.35 1.22
N LEU A 124 -15.10 -8.50 1.32
CA LEU A 124 -15.05 -9.48 0.25
C LEU A 124 -16.43 -10.01 -0.13
N HIS A 125 -17.26 -10.28 0.86
CA HIS A 125 -18.60 -10.82 0.65
C HIS A 125 -19.49 -9.83 -0.10
N GLU A 126 -19.48 -8.56 0.28
CA GLU A 126 -20.22 -7.49 -0.38
C GLU A 126 -19.79 -7.35 -1.85
N GLU A 127 -18.51 -7.38 -2.12
CA GLU A 127 -17.98 -7.25 -3.48
C GLU A 127 -18.38 -8.44 -4.35
N LYS A 128 -18.36 -9.64 -3.82
CA LYS A 128 -18.80 -10.84 -4.57
C LYS A 128 -20.28 -10.78 -4.93
N GLN A 129 -21.13 -10.21 -4.09
CA GLN A 129 -22.57 -10.07 -4.37
C GLN A 129 -22.86 -9.02 -5.45
N CYS A 130 -22.00 -8.01 -5.59
CA CYS A 130 -22.19 -6.92 -6.54
C CYS A 130 -21.77 -7.25 -7.98
N ARG A 131 -21.25 -8.44 -8.24
CA ARG A 131 -20.83 -8.87 -9.59
C ARG A 131 -22.00 -9.25 -10.47
#